data_684a102c0cd1cc2b58adca8bf51a54c0
#
_entry.id   684a102c0cd1cc2b58adca8bf51a54c0
#
_cell.length_a   1.000
_cell.length_b   1.000
_cell.length_c   1.000
_cell.angle_alpha   90.00
_cell.angle_beta   90.00
_cell.angle_gamma   90.00
#
_symmetry.space_group_name_H-M   'P 1'
#
loop_
_entity.id
_entity.type
_entity.pdbx_description
1 polymer ?
#
loop_
_entity_poly.entity_id
_entity_poly.type
_entity_poly.pdbx_seq_one_letter_code
_entity_poly.pdbx_strand_id
1 'polypeptide(L)'
;VARHFLGLYLLIVLTLAAVSWGQDKVLLLHSGQESSSDASQATALYALEARLEEVPQNEWSRLIAGFAAKAGAGIELLARKDIAGRQVLEELARGGIAYLQSSSGDWWALKQLNGDYVLAFRSSDPQPQRTPLEWALSALFYAIIALVIMVWLWPLTRDVRALERAAARFGDRNWAFHVDIKPRSQIFALAQTFRKMALRIDGLIASHKDMSNAVSHEIKTPLARMQFEIELAQQSREIEQIKSSLANVKSDAAAINDLVSATMSYAILERANMKLNVGTHDFTALVPAIVESVRRNFRPGLEMSTQVSAGSDAVVCDLHLMETVLKNLLYNAARHARSEVRVSFDVRDGVNRLIVDDDGPGIPEKDRQRVFESFVQLDPSAATKSGFGLGLAIVRRAVEWHGGEVRATESPLGGARLCASWPTMRASASRA
;
A
#
# COMPACT_ATOMS: atom_id res chain seq x y z
N VAL A 1 1.99 -3.43 13.77
CA VAL A 1 3.37 -3.68 13.30
C VAL A 1 4.35 -3.41 14.44
N ALA A 2 4.39 -2.21 15.04
CA ALA A 2 5.34 -1.86 16.11
C ALA A 2 5.31 -2.81 17.33
N ARG A 3 4.13 -3.23 17.80
CA ARG A 3 3.98 -4.16 18.94
C ARG A 3 4.55 -5.56 18.67
N HIS A 4 4.49 -6.05 17.43
CA HIS A 4 5.05 -7.35 17.07
C HIS A 4 6.58 -7.30 16.91
N PHE A 5 7.13 -6.19 16.36
CA PHE A 5 8.58 -5.97 16.35
C PHE A 5 9.16 -5.82 17.75
N LEU A 6 8.46 -5.11 18.63
CA LEU A 6 8.86 -5.00 20.04
C LEU A 6 8.84 -6.36 20.74
N GLY A 7 7.84 -7.21 20.47
CA GLY A 7 7.76 -8.57 21.01
C GLY A 7 8.90 -9.47 20.51
N LEU A 8 9.27 -9.39 19.23
CA LEU A 8 10.44 -10.10 18.68
C LEU A 8 11.74 -9.61 19.31
N TYR A 9 11.92 -8.28 19.37
CA TYR A 9 13.11 -7.67 19.97
C TYR A 9 13.28 -8.10 21.43
N LEU A 10 12.19 -8.03 22.22
CA LEU A 10 12.18 -8.50 23.61
C LEU A 10 12.48 -10.00 23.73
N LEU A 11 11.91 -10.82 22.85
CA LEU A 11 12.17 -12.26 22.84
C LEU A 11 13.63 -12.56 22.52
N ILE A 12 14.23 -11.90 21.52
CA ILE A 12 15.63 -12.05 21.15
C ILE A 12 16.54 -11.58 22.30
N VAL A 13 16.27 -10.41 22.88
CA VAL A 13 17.05 -9.87 24.00
C VAL A 13 16.98 -10.77 25.24
N LEU A 14 15.78 -11.26 25.58
CA LEU A 14 15.61 -12.18 26.71
C LEU A 14 16.30 -13.53 26.46
N THR A 15 16.25 -14.05 25.23
CA THR A 15 16.94 -15.29 24.86
C THR A 15 18.46 -15.10 24.91
N LEU A 16 18.96 -13.99 24.37
CA LEU A 16 20.38 -13.59 24.46
C LEU A 16 20.84 -13.47 25.92
N ALA A 17 20.08 -12.76 26.75
CA ALA A 17 20.40 -12.57 28.15
C ALA A 17 20.41 -13.88 28.94
N ALA A 18 19.37 -14.73 28.73
CA ALA A 18 19.24 -16.01 29.44
C ALA A 18 20.38 -16.98 29.08
N VAL A 19 20.73 -17.03 27.80
CA VAL A 19 21.79 -17.96 27.34
C VAL A 19 23.18 -17.42 27.67
N SER A 20 23.42 -16.09 27.58
CA SER A 20 24.65 -15.48 28.04
C SER A 20 24.88 -15.73 29.54
N TRP A 21 23.83 -15.54 30.35
CA TRP A 21 23.89 -15.85 31.79
C TRP A 21 24.14 -17.34 32.05
N GLY A 22 23.54 -18.22 31.27
CA GLY A 22 23.79 -19.66 31.36
C GLY A 22 25.21 -20.03 31.00
N GLN A 23 25.78 -19.46 29.93
CA GLN A 23 27.19 -19.64 29.55
C GLN A 23 28.13 -19.16 30.67
N ASP A 24 27.90 -17.97 31.23
CA ASP A 24 28.76 -17.45 32.32
C ASP A 24 28.73 -18.36 33.55
N LYS A 25 27.58 -18.93 33.91
CA LYS A 25 27.45 -19.88 35.03
C LYS A 25 28.20 -21.18 34.76
N VAL A 26 28.13 -21.74 33.54
CA VAL A 26 28.82 -22.97 33.17
C VAL A 26 30.31 -22.76 33.10
N LEU A 27 30.76 -21.59 32.58
CA LEU A 27 32.17 -21.18 32.58
C LEU A 27 32.73 -21.05 33.99
N LEU A 28 32.02 -20.39 34.91
CA LEU A 28 32.39 -20.24 36.32
C LEU A 28 32.53 -21.61 37.04
N LEU A 29 31.73 -22.60 36.67
CA LEU A 29 31.82 -23.94 37.25
C LEU A 29 33.02 -24.74 36.69
N HIS A 30 33.50 -24.45 35.48
CA HIS A 30 34.64 -25.10 34.85
C HIS A 30 35.95 -24.38 35.09
N SER A 31 35.96 -23.05 35.22
CA SER A 31 37.19 -22.25 35.45
C SER A 31 37.90 -22.53 36.78
N GLY A 32 37.20 -23.22 37.69
CA GLY A 32 37.82 -23.72 38.92
C GLY A 32 38.93 -24.76 38.72
N GLN A 33 39.11 -25.31 37.50
CA GLN A 33 40.12 -26.34 37.19
C GLN A 33 41.34 -25.83 36.40
N GLU A 34 41.25 -24.67 35.73
CA GLU A 34 42.35 -24.12 34.90
C GLU A 34 43.32 -23.21 35.68
N SER A 35 42.95 -22.76 36.87
CA SER A 35 43.86 -22.00 37.74
C SER A 35 45.05 -22.82 38.30
N SER A 36 45.09 -24.14 38.08
CA SER A 36 46.16 -24.99 38.60
C SER A 36 47.49 -24.86 37.84
N SER A 37 47.47 -24.52 36.54
CA SER A 37 48.71 -24.39 35.74
C SER A 37 49.39 -23.05 36.02
N ASP A 38 48.65 -21.97 36.09
CA ASP A 38 49.19 -20.66 36.41
C ASP A 38 49.66 -20.58 37.88
N ALA A 39 48.92 -21.18 38.79
CA ALA A 39 49.31 -21.30 40.17
C ALA A 39 50.56 -22.18 40.34
N SER A 40 50.73 -23.25 39.53
CA SER A 40 51.90 -24.08 39.56
C SER A 40 53.16 -23.36 38.99
N GLN A 41 52.99 -22.58 37.92
CA GLN A 41 54.05 -21.76 37.35
C GLN A 41 54.48 -20.62 38.29
N ALA A 42 53.50 -19.93 38.86
CA ALA A 42 53.78 -18.88 39.87
C ALA A 42 54.49 -19.47 41.09
N THR A 43 54.06 -20.63 41.57
CA THR A 43 54.71 -21.36 42.67
C THR A 43 56.14 -21.76 42.32
N ALA A 44 56.38 -22.24 41.09
CA ALA A 44 57.71 -22.61 40.62
C ALA A 44 58.63 -21.38 40.52
N LEU A 45 58.13 -20.23 40.06
CA LEU A 45 58.84 -18.95 40.01
C LEU A 45 59.23 -18.48 41.42
N TYR A 46 58.32 -18.52 42.37
CA TYR A 46 58.58 -18.11 43.75
C TYR A 46 59.54 -19.10 44.45
N ALA A 47 59.41 -20.40 44.20
CA ALA A 47 60.34 -21.38 44.76
C ALA A 47 61.77 -21.25 44.19
N LEU A 48 61.86 -20.90 42.90
CA LEU A 48 63.18 -20.67 42.26
C LEU A 48 63.78 -19.36 42.75
N GLU A 49 63.02 -18.31 42.93
CA GLU A 49 63.42 -17.04 43.54
C GLU A 49 64.02 -17.24 44.94
N ALA A 50 63.29 -17.92 45.83
CA ALA A 50 63.76 -18.22 47.18
C ALA A 50 65.08 -19.02 47.20
N ARG A 51 65.23 -19.92 46.22
CA ARG A 51 66.46 -20.71 46.10
C ARG A 51 67.69 -19.93 45.55
N LEU A 52 67.42 -18.93 44.68
CA LEU A 52 68.43 -18.03 44.12
C LEU A 52 68.87 -16.97 45.15
N GLU A 53 68.04 -16.61 46.12
CA GLU A 53 68.43 -15.72 47.21
C GLU A 53 69.44 -16.36 48.18
N GLU A 54 69.45 -17.65 48.30
CA GLU A 54 70.39 -18.38 49.15
C GLU A 54 71.81 -18.59 48.53
N VAL A 55 71.98 -18.29 47.19
CA VAL A 55 73.17 -18.59 46.43
C VAL A 55 73.81 -17.35 45.84
N PRO A 56 75.20 -17.21 45.83
CA PRO A 56 75.84 -16.05 45.22
C PRO A 56 75.54 -15.88 43.74
N GLN A 57 75.39 -14.60 43.26
CA GLN A 57 74.97 -14.25 41.90
C GLN A 57 75.79 -14.93 40.78
N ASN A 58 77.07 -15.23 41.02
CA ASN A 58 77.97 -15.90 40.08
C ASN A 58 77.54 -17.37 39.77
N GLU A 59 76.73 -18.00 40.61
CA GLU A 59 76.22 -19.36 40.43
C GLU A 59 74.78 -19.41 39.86
N TRP A 60 74.08 -18.29 39.75
CA TRP A 60 72.65 -18.21 39.28
C TRP A 60 72.48 -18.87 37.89
N SER A 61 73.34 -18.50 36.94
CA SER A 61 73.25 -19.05 35.59
C SER A 61 73.38 -20.58 35.54
N ARG A 62 74.22 -21.15 36.41
CA ARG A 62 74.42 -22.60 36.49
C ARG A 62 73.24 -23.31 37.13
N LEU A 63 72.68 -22.72 38.18
CA LEU A 63 71.49 -23.23 38.87
C LEU A 63 70.24 -23.18 37.96
N ILE A 64 69.98 -22.06 37.24
CA ILE A 64 68.91 -21.89 36.31
C ILE A 64 69.01 -22.89 35.15
N ALA A 65 70.21 -23.05 34.56
CA ALA A 65 70.39 -24.02 33.50
C ALA A 65 70.16 -25.49 33.97
N GLY A 66 70.54 -25.78 35.22
CA GLY A 66 70.26 -27.08 35.81
C GLY A 66 68.77 -27.31 36.11
N PHE A 67 68.09 -26.33 36.48
CA PHE A 67 66.60 -26.36 36.71
C PHE A 67 65.88 -26.50 35.38
N ALA A 68 66.23 -25.65 34.39
CA ALA A 68 65.65 -25.70 33.04
C ALA A 68 65.81 -27.08 32.38
N ALA A 69 66.99 -27.69 32.51
CA ALA A 69 67.25 -29.02 32.01
C ALA A 69 66.40 -30.11 32.71
N LYS A 70 66.15 -29.99 34.01
CA LYS A 70 65.39 -30.98 34.78
C LYS A 70 63.88 -30.78 34.62
N ALA A 71 63.44 -29.54 34.50
CA ALA A 71 62.04 -29.21 34.35
C ALA A 71 61.52 -29.29 32.91
N GLY A 72 62.40 -29.38 31.91
CA GLY A 72 62.07 -29.34 30.49
C GLY A 72 61.42 -27.98 30.09
N ALA A 73 61.63 -26.93 30.92
CA ALA A 73 61.05 -25.67 30.75
C ALA A 73 62.07 -24.63 30.28
N GLY A 74 61.66 -23.73 29.37
CA GLY A 74 62.49 -22.63 28.93
C GLY A 74 62.53 -21.57 30.07
N ILE A 75 63.68 -21.57 30.80
CA ILE A 75 63.89 -20.58 31.86
C ILE A 75 65.17 -19.82 31.50
N GLU A 76 65.09 -18.52 31.49
CA GLU A 76 66.17 -17.60 31.13
C GLU A 76 66.36 -16.52 32.16
N LEU A 77 67.61 -16.08 32.35
CA LEU A 77 67.91 -14.92 33.16
C LEU A 77 68.17 -13.74 32.25
N LEU A 78 67.32 -12.72 32.34
CA LEU A 78 67.43 -11.52 31.53
C LEU A 78 67.90 -10.33 32.37
N ALA A 79 68.69 -9.44 31.80
CA ALA A 79 68.98 -8.16 32.47
C ALA A 79 67.78 -7.23 32.31
N ARG A 80 67.40 -6.51 33.36
CA ARG A 80 66.27 -5.56 33.39
C ARG A 80 66.36 -4.54 32.25
N LYS A 81 67.56 -4.14 31.84
CA LYS A 81 67.79 -3.21 30.71
C LYS A 81 67.36 -3.79 29.33
N ASP A 82 67.28 -5.10 29.22
CA ASP A 82 66.94 -5.79 27.96
C ASP A 82 65.47 -5.99 27.79
N ILE A 83 64.64 -5.60 28.79
CA ILE A 83 63.20 -5.73 28.78
C ILE A 83 62.56 -4.42 28.26
N ALA A 84 61.88 -4.54 27.13
CA ALA A 84 61.13 -3.43 26.54
C ALA A 84 59.67 -3.45 27.01
N GLY A 85 59.16 -2.25 27.37
CA GLY A 85 57.74 -2.04 27.73
C GLY A 85 57.56 -1.43 29.11
N ARG A 86 57.05 -0.19 29.16
CA ARG A 86 56.85 0.57 30.39
C ARG A 86 55.92 -0.10 31.39
N GLN A 87 54.80 -0.69 30.88
CA GLN A 87 53.82 -1.39 31.72
C GLN A 87 54.40 -2.66 32.37
N VAL A 88 55.20 -3.44 31.62
CA VAL A 88 55.89 -4.64 32.12
C VAL A 88 56.87 -4.25 33.25
N LEU A 89 57.63 -3.17 33.07
CA LEU A 89 58.57 -2.69 34.07
C LEU A 89 57.88 -2.12 35.34
N GLU A 90 56.72 -1.48 35.21
CA GLU A 90 55.91 -1.04 36.34
C GLU A 90 55.36 -2.20 37.15
N GLU A 91 54.91 -3.28 36.48
CA GLU A 91 54.37 -4.46 37.14
C GLU A 91 55.44 -5.29 37.83
N LEU A 92 56.59 -5.43 37.21
CA LEU A 92 57.78 -6.03 37.82
C LEU A 92 58.24 -5.23 39.06
N ALA A 93 58.20 -3.89 39.02
CA ALA A 93 58.60 -3.03 40.13
C ALA A 93 57.66 -3.18 41.35
N ARG A 94 56.38 -3.61 41.12
CA ARG A 94 55.42 -3.90 42.20
C ARG A 94 55.62 -5.30 42.81
N GLY A 95 56.61 -6.06 42.33
CA GLY A 95 56.85 -7.42 42.76
C GLY A 95 55.91 -8.46 42.18
N GLY A 96 55.08 -8.09 41.14
CA GLY A 96 54.19 -8.98 40.41
C GLY A 96 54.90 -9.80 39.36
N ILE A 97 54.17 -10.72 38.73
CA ILE A 97 54.57 -11.49 37.55
C ILE A 97 54.01 -10.75 36.31
N ALA A 98 54.91 -10.30 35.44
CA ALA A 98 54.49 -9.65 34.18
C ALA A 98 54.62 -10.67 33.03
N TYR A 99 53.66 -10.60 32.07
CA TYR A 99 53.69 -11.42 30.89
C TYR A 99 54.11 -10.61 29.67
N LEU A 100 55.05 -11.18 28.89
CA LEU A 100 55.57 -10.54 27.68
C LEU A 100 55.52 -11.57 26.51
N GLN A 101 55.08 -11.13 25.36
CA GLN A 101 55.18 -11.93 24.13
C GLN A 101 56.48 -11.57 23.40
N SER A 102 57.29 -12.59 23.14
CA SER A 102 58.51 -12.45 22.35
C SER A 102 58.19 -12.19 20.87
N SER A 103 59.14 -11.62 20.12
CA SER A 103 59.08 -11.48 18.67
C SER A 103 58.89 -12.80 17.92
N SER A 104 59.23 -13.92 18.53
CA SER A 104 58.97 -15.29 18.04
C SER A 104 57.53 -15.77 18.28
N GLY A 105 56.71 -15.03 19.00
CA GLY A 105 55.34 -15.40 19.35
C GLY A 105 55.19 -16.16 20.68
N ASP A 106 56.30 -16.52 21.32
CA ASP A 106 56.27 -17.24 22.60
C ASP A 106 55.90 -16.28 23.76
N TRP A 107 55.12 -16.77 24.72
CA TRP A 107 54.79 -16.06 25.93
C TRP A 107 55.79 -16.34 27.05
N TRP A 108 56.18 -15.29 27.77
CA TRP A 108 57.11 -15.37 28.86
C TRP A 108 56.53 -14.72 30.12
N ALA A 109 56.53 -15.46 31.22
CA ALA A 109 56.21 -14.94 32.53
C ALA A 109 57.51 -14.40 33.14
N LEU A 110 57.50 -13.13 33.49
CA LEU A 110 58.66 -12.38 34.00
C LEU A 110 58.49 -12.09 35.49
N LYS A 111 59.49 -12.37 36.27
CA LYS A 111 59.55 -12.06 37.69
C LYS A 111 60.85 -11.31 37.98
N GLN A 112 60.78 -10.17 38.67
CA GLN A 112 61.97 -9.44 39.08
C GLN A 112 62.65 -10.13 40.27
N LEU A 113 63.97 -10.35 40.18
CA LEU A 113 64.82 -10.83 41.25
C LEU A 113 65.47 -9.64 41.94
N ASN A 114 66.13 -9.90 43.11
CA ASN A 114 66.92 -8.89 43.79
C ASN A 114 68.09 -8.39 42.89
N GLY A 115 68.10 -7.08 42.59
CA GLY A 115 69.07 -6.47 41.69
C GLY A 115 68.51 -6.19 40.28
N ASP A 116 69.39 -6.14 39.27
CA ASP A 116 69.09 -5.80 37.89
C ASP A 116 68.72 -7.01 36.99
N TYR A 117 68.28 -8.09 37.60
CA TYR A 117 67.95 -9.33 36.85
C TYR A 117 66.51 -9.69 36.96
N VAL A 118 65.98 -10.25 35.88
CA VAL A 118 64.60 -10.74 35.74
C VAL A 118 64.63 -12.20 35.33
N LEU A 119 63.95 -13.03 36.07
CA LEU A 119 63.71 -14.41 35.74
C LEU A 119 62.60 -14.51 34.71
N ALA A 120 62.89 -15.06 33.55
CA ALA A 120 61.91 -15.29 32.46
C ALA A 120 61.61 -16.77 32.38
N PHE A 121 60.32 -17.09 32.42
CA PHE A 121 59.83 -18.45 32.31
C PHE A 121 58.91 -18.56 31.10
N ARG A 122 59.15 -19.50 30.20
CA ARG A 122 58.32 -19.72 29.02
C ARG A 122 56.94 -20.20 29.47
N SER A 123 55.94 -19.37 29.25
CA SER A 123 54.56 -19.65 29.61
C SER A 123 53.78 -20.15 28.39
N SER A 124 52.76 -20.90 28.63
CA SER A 124 51.74 -21.13 27.60
C SER A 124 50.98 -19.85 27.35
N ASP A 125 50.43 -19.69 26.18
CA ASP A 125 49.59 -18.52 25.82
C ASP A 125 48.59 -18.25 26.96
N PRO A 126 48.63 -17.06 27.56
CA PRO A 126 47.66 -16.70 28.61
C PRO A 126 46.23 -16.54 28.08
N GLN A 127 46.03 -16.56 26.75
CA GLN A 127 44.70 -16.63 26.21
C GLN A 127 44.12 -18.04 26.45
N PRO A 128 43.02 -18.14 27.19
CA PRO A 128 42.38 -19.42 27.42
C PRO A 128 41.97 -20.02 26.08
N GLN A 129 42.57 -21.10 25.66
CA GLN A 129 42.09 -21.88 24.51
C GLN A 129 40.71 -22.37 24.86
N ARG A 130 39.71 -21.89 24.09
CA ARG A 130 38.31 -22.32 24.29
C ARG A 130 38.23 -23.83 24.24
N THR A 131 37.69 -24.40 25.29
CA THR A 131 37.50 -25.84 25.39
C THR A 131 36.48 -26.32 24.33
N PRO A 132 36.54 -27.59 23.90
CA PRO A 132 35.51 -28.16 23.01
C PRO A 132 34.10 -27.99 23.54
N LEU A 133 33.92 -27.96 24.88
CA LEU A 133 32.66 -27.73 25.53
C LEU A 133 32.16 -26.28 25.30
N GLU A 134 33.03 -25.28 25.35
CA GLU A 134 32.67 -23.88 25.09
C GLU A 134 32.25 -23.65 23.64
N TRP A 135 32.94 -24.30 22.69
CA TRP A 135 32.55 -24.32 21.30
C TRP A 135 31.17 -24.96 21.09
N ALA A 136 30.90 -26.10 21.75
CA ALA A 136 29.60 -26.77 21.69
C ALA A 136 28.48 -25.91 22.30
N LEU A 137 28.72 -25.24 23.42
CA LEU A 137 27.76 -24.33 24.06
C LEU A 137 27.48 -23.11 23.17
N SER A 138 28.51 -22.52 22.57
CA SER A 138 28.35 -21.41 21.63
C SER A 138 27.55 -21.83 20.39
N ALA A 139 27.84 -22.99 19.82
CA ALA A 139 27.08 -23.53 18.68
C ALA A 139 25.62 -23.79 19.03
N LEU A 140 25.34 -24.37 20.20
CA LEU A 140 23.98 -24.57 20.70
C LEU A 140 23.24 -23.22 20.88
N PHE A 141 23.92 -22.22 21.40
CA PHE A 141 23.39 -20.86 21.54
C PHE A 141 22.90 -20.27 20.21
N TYR A 142 23.79 -20.29 19.20
CA TYR A 142 23.40 -19.77 17.88
C TYR A 142 22.30 -20.61 17.23
N ALA A 143 22.28 -21.93 17.45
CA ALA A 143 21.21 -22.80 16.97
C ALA A 143 19.86 -22.47 17.58
N ILE A 144 19.80 -22.19 18.89
CA ILE A 144 18.55 -21.77 19.57
C ILE A 144 18.06 -20.43 19.02
N ILE A 145 18.96 -19.45 18.84
CA ILE A 145 18.58 -18.15 18.25
C ILE A 145 18.04 -18.34 16.84
N ALA A 146 18.73 -19.11 16.00
CA ALA A 146 18.30 -19.40 14.63
C ALA A 146 16.91 -20.06 14.61
N LEU A 147 16.66 -21.01 15.52
CA LEU A 147 15.37 -21.68 15.65
C LEU A 147 14.26 -20.70 16.05
N VAL A 148 14.51 -19.84 17.03
CA VAL A 148 13.53 -18.80 17.48
C VAL A 148 13.20 -17.85 16.33
N ILE A 149 14.20 -17.38 15.60
CA ILE A 149 14.00 -16.50 14.44
C ILE A 149 13.21 -17.24 13.35
N MET A 150 13.55 -18.50 13.07
CA MET A 150 12.89 -19.31 12.06
C MET A 150 11.41 -19.53 12.39
N VAL A 151 11.08 -19.92 13.63
CA VAL A 151 9.71 -20.12 14.10
C VAL A 151 8.88 -18.83 14.01
N TRP A 152 9.49 -17.70 14.32
CA TRP A 152 8.82 -16.40 14.25
C TRP A 152 8.61 -15.91 12.80
N LEU A 153 9.60 -16.15 11.92
CA LEU A 153 9.55 -15.68 10.53
C LEU A 153 8.68 -16.58 9.64
N TRP A 154 8.52 -17.86 10.03
CA TRP A 154 7.75 -18.85 9.26
C TRP A 154 6.31 -18.39 8.91
N PRO A 155 5.47 -17.92 9.86
CA PRO A 155 4.12 -17.48 9.54
C PRO A 155 4.13 -16.26 8.61
N LEU A 156 5.07 -15.33 8.78
CA LEU A 156 5.21 -14.17 7.90
C LEU A 156 5.52 -14.57 6.45
N THR A 157 6.52 -15.44 6.26
CA THR A 157 6.91 -15.91 4.91
C THR A 157 5.81 -16.73 4.26
N ARG A 158 5.07 -17.54 5.03
CA ARG A 158 3.92 -18.29 4.56
C ARG A 158 2.81 -17.36 4.08
N ASP A 159 2.47 -16.34 4.86
CA ASP A 159 1.38 -15.42 4.57
C ASP A 159 1.74 -14.50 3.38
N VAL A 160 3.00 -14.06 3.27
CA VAL A 160 3.51 -13.31 2.09
C VAL A 160 3.41 -14.15 0.82
N ARG A 161 3.85 -15.42 0.86
CA ARG A 161 3.72 -16.33 -0.29
C ARG A 161 2.26 -16.64 -0.65
N ALA A 162 1.35 -16.65 0.34
CA ALA A 162 -0.07 -16.81 0.10
C ALA A 162 -0.65 -15.59 -0.64
N LEU A 163 -0.26 -14.38 -0.22
CA LEU A 163 -0.65 -13.12 -0.87
C LEU A 163 -0.09 -13.03 -2.30
N GLU A 164 1.17 -13.37 -2.49
CA GLU A 164 1.84 -13.42 -3.81
C GLU A 164 1.11 -14.37 -4.78
N ARG A 165 0.82 -15.60 -4.34
CA ARG A 165 0.07 -16.57 -5.15
C ARG A 165 -1.34 -16.13 -5.49
N ALA A 166 -2.01 -15.40 -4.58
CA ALA A 166 -3.32 -14.86 -4.84
C ALA A 166 -3.25 -13.67 -5.82
N ALA A 167 -2.23 -12.81 -5.69
CA ALA A 167 -1.97 -11.71 -6.61
C ALA A 167 -1.66 -12.23 -8.03
N ALA A 168 -0.83 -13.27 -8.16
CA ALA A 168 -0.51 -13.88 -9.45
C ALA A 168 -1.76 -14.47 -10.13
N ARG A 169 -2.60 -15.19 -9.37
CA ARG A 169 -3.87 -15.73 -9.88
C ARG A 169 -4.87 -14.69 -10.30
N PHE A 170 -4.89 -13.54 -9.62
CA PHE A 170 -5.75 -12.41 -9.97
C PHE A 170 -5.40 -11.83 -11.36
N GLY A 171 -4.16 -11.95 -11.84
CA GLY A 171 -3.74 -11.54 -13.19
C GLY A 171 -4.18 -12.48 -14.31
N ASP A 172 -4.44 -13.77 -14.03
CA ASP A 172 -4.73 -14.83 -15.02
C ASP A 172 -6.23 -15.00 -15.31
N ARG A 173 -6.97 -13.91 -15.54
CA ARG A 173 -8.43 -13.90 -15.83
C ARG A 173 -9.33 -14.44 -14.71
N ASN A 174 -8.80 -14.79 -13.56
CA ASN A 174 -9.57 -15.17 -12.39
C ASN A 174 -9.61 -13.98 -11.41
N TRP A 175 -10.60 -13.11 -11.58
CA TRP A 175 -10.77 -11.88 -10.82
C TRP A 175 -11.26 -12.10 -9.37
N ALA A 176 -11.54 -13.35 -9.00
CA ALA A 176 -11.93 -13.69 -7.63
C ALA A 176 -10.70 -13.71 -6.71
N PHE A 177 -10.43 -12.61 -6.03
CA PHE A 177 -9.36 -12.53 -5.06
C PHE A 177 -9.76 -13.18 -3.73
N HIS A 178 -9.28 -14.42 -3.49
CA HIS A 178 -9.47 -15.13 -2.24
C HIS A 178 -8.13 -15.37 -1.56
N VAL A 179 -7.90 -14.69 -0.45
CA VAL A 179 -6.76 -14.93 0.46
C VAL A 179 -7.30 -15.02 1.87
N ASP A 180 -7.09 -16.17 2.49
CA ASP A 180 -7.42 -16.40 3.89
C ASP A 180 -6.20 -16.05 4.76
N ILE A 181 -6.07 -14.77 5.12
CA ILE A 181 -5.05 -14.28 6.04
C ILE A 181 -5.72 -13.94 7.37
N LYS A 182 -5.24 -14.59 8.43
CA LYS A 182 -5.81 -14.41 9.77
C LYS A 182 -5.67 -12.96 10.25
N PRO A 183 -6.63 -12.42 11.02
CA PRO A 183 -6.56 -11.04 11.55
C PRO A 183 -5.33 -10.74 12.42
N ARG A 184 -4.70 -11.79 12.97
CA ARG A 184 -3.48 -11.69 13.78
C ARG A 184 -2.20 -11.62 12.95
N SER A 185 -2.26 -11.82 11.62
CA SER A 185 -1.10 -11.75 10.74
C SER A 185 -0.55 -10.33 10.65
N GLN A 186 0.77 -10.20 10.59
CA GLN A 186 1.46 -8.91 10.43
C GLN A 186 1.12 -8.20 9.12
N ILE A 187 0.76 -8.97 8.08
CA ILE A 187 0.40 -8.45 6.76
C ILE A 187 -1.11 -8.34 6.55
N PHE A 188 -1.94 -8.51 7.60
CA PHE A 188 -3.40 -8.45 7.47
C PHE A 188 -3.90 -7.13 6.87
N ALA A 189 -3.36 -5.99 7.32
CA ALA A 189 -3.72 -4.67 6.79
C ALA A 189 -3.38 -4.54 5.29
N LEU A 190 -2.21 -5.06 4.88
CA LEU A 190 -1.79 -5.09 3.47
C LEU A 190 -2.74 -5.98 2.63
N ALA A 191 -3.07 -7.16 3.12
CA ALA A 191 -4.00 -8.07 2.46
C ALA A 191 -5.41 -7.47 2.30
N GLN A 192 -5.90 -6.74 3.30
CA GLN A 192 -7.16 -6.01 3.24
C GLN A 192 -7.14 -4.89 2.18
N THR A 193 -6.04 -4.14 2.11
CA THR A 193 -5.88 -3.09 1.09
C THR A 193 -5.85 -3.70 -0.31
N PHE A 194 -5.12 -4.79 -0.48
CA PHE A 194 -5.06 -5.53 -1.74
C PHE A 194 -6.42 -6.09 -2.14
N ARG A 195 -7.17 -6.66 -1.19
CA ARG A 195 -8.54 -7.13 -1.41
C ARG A 195 -9.48 -6.02 -1.88
N LYS A 196 -9.43 -4.84 -1.24
CA LYS A 196 -10.24 -3.68 -1.67
C LYS A 196 -9.88 -3.26 -3.10
N MET A 197 -8.60 -3.23 -3.44
CA MET A 197 -8.13 -2.92 -4.79
C MET A 197 -8.63 -3.96 -5.80
N ALA A 198 -8.51 -5.25 -5.48
CA ALA A 198 -8.96 -6.34 -6.34
C ALA A 198 -10.47 -6.28 -6.59
N LEU A 199 -11.30 -6.06 -5.57
CA LEU A 199 -12.74 -5.89 -5.71
C LEU A 199 -13.11 -4.67 -6.57
N ARG A 200 -12.33 -3.58 -6.45
CA ARG A 200 -12.54 -2.40 -7.29
C ARG A 200 -12.21 -2.66 -8.75
N ILE A 201 -11.12 -3.40 -9.03
CA ILE A 201 -10.74 -3.77 -10.40
C ILE A 201 -11.77 -4.74 -11.01
N ASP A 202 -12.22 -5.74 -10.26
CA ASP A 202 -13.25 -6.69 -10.70
C ASP A 202 -14.55 -5.96 -11.07
N GLY A 203 -15.00 -5.03 -10.21
CA GLY A 203 -16.16 -4.18 -10.49
C GLY A 203 -15.98 -3.31 -11.74
N LEU A 204 -14.79 -2.73 -11.96
CA LEU A 204 -14.51 -1.95 -13.16
C LEU A 204 -14.53 -2.81 -14.43
N ILE A 205 -13.97 -4.03 -14.38
CA ILE A 205 -13.98 -4.96 -15.53
C ILE A 205 -15.39 -5.44 -15.84
N ALA A 206 -16.18 -5.80 -14.82
CA ALA A 206 -17.57 -6.19 -14.98
C ALA A 206 -18.36 -5.03 -15.63
N SER A 207 -18.28 -3.83 -15.10
CA SER A 207 -18.93 -2.64 -15.65
C SER A 207 -18.51 -2.35 -17.10
N HIS A 208 -17.21 -2.48 -17.41
CA HIS A 208 -16.72 -2.28 -18.78
C HIS A 208 -17.23 -3.35 -19.76
N LYS A 209 -17.32 -4.60 -19.31
CA LYS A 209 -17.87 -5.70 -20.11
C LYS A 209 -19.36 -5.50 -20.38
N ASP A 210 -20.13 -5.13 -19.35
CA ASP A 210 -21.55 -4.88 -19.48
C ASP A 210 -21.82 -3.69 -20.40
N MET A 211 -21.00 -2.61 -20.26
CA MET A 211 -21.02 -1.46 -21.17
C MET A 211 -20.76 -1.87 -22.63
N SER A 212 -19.70 -2.67 -22.88
CA SER A 212 -19.34 -3.11 -24.23
C SER A 212 -20.43 -3.96 -24.87
N ASN A 213 -21.06 -4.85 -24.09
CA ASN A 213 -22.17 -5.67 -24.53
C ASN A 213 -23.41 -4.83 -24.86
N ALA A 214 -23.75 -3.88 -23.97
CA ALA A 214 -24.89 -2.99 -24.17
C ALA A 214 -24.72 -2.11 -25.40
N VAL A 215 -23.54 -1.45 -25.55
CA VAL A 215 -23.22 -0.65 -26.76
C VAL A 215 -23.34 -1.48 -28.03
N SER A 216 -22.82 -2.70 -28.02
CA SER A 216 -22.89 -3.58 -29.19
C SER A 216 -24.33 -3.93 -29.55
N HIS A 217 -25.19 -4.15 -28.55
CA HIS A 217 -26.62 -4.42 -28.76
C HIS A 217 -27.37 -3.21 -29.29
N GLU A 218 -27.13 -2.04 -28.67
CA GLU A 218 -27.79 -0.77 -29.04
C GLU A 218 -27.37 -0.25 -30.45
N ILE A 219 -26.19 -0.63 -30.95
CA ILE A 219 -25.75 -0.35 -32.32
C ILE A 219 -26.37 -1.34 -33.34
N LYS A 220 -26.44 -2.63 -32.99
CA LYS A 220 -26.94 -3.65 -33.94
C LYS A 220 -28.40 -3.40 -34.36
N THR A 221 -29.23 -2.96 -33.44
CA THR A 221 -30.66 -2.74 -33.68
C THR A 221 -30.92 -1.67 -34.74
N PRO A 222 -30.45 -0.42 -34.61
CA PRO A 222 -30.65 0.58 -35.68
C PRO A 222 -29.94 0.21 -36.98
N LEU A 223 -28.76 -0.44 -36.89
CA LEU A 223 -28.05 -0.89 -38.11
C LEU A 223 -28.86 -1.92 -38.91
N ALA A 224 -29.51 -2.88 -38.24
CA ALA A 224 -30.38 -3.86 -38.90
C ALA A 224 -31.62 -3.17 -39.52
N ARG A 225 -32.23 -2.19 -38.83
CA ARG A 225 -33.33 -1.39 -39.37
C ARG A 225 -32.88 -0.59 -40.58
N MET A 226 -31.75 0.06 -40.53
CA MET A 226 -31.18 0.80 -41.69
C MET A 226 -31.00 -0.11 -42.90
N GLN A 227 -30.45 -1.31 -42.70
CA GLN A 227 -30.29 -2.29 -43.77
C GLN A 227 -31.62 -2.68 -44.37
N PHE A 228 -32.64 -2.99 -43.56
CA PHE A 228 -33.98 -3.29 -43.99
C PHE A 228 -34.64 -2.13 -44.77
N GLU A 229 -34.52 -0.90 -44.26
CA GLU A 229 -35.09 0.28 -44.92
C GLU A 229 -34.39 0.58 -46.27
N ILE A 230 -33.10 0.31 -46.39
CA ILE A 230 -32.35 0.44 -47.65
C ILE A 230 -32.85 -0.62 -48.66
N GLU A 231 -33.06 -1.88 -48.26
CA GLU A 231 -33.57 -2.92 -49.12
C GLU A 231 -35.00 -2.57 -49.57
N LEU A 232 -35.83 -2.04 -48.67
CA LEU A 232 -37.21 -1.61 -48.98
C LEU A 232 -37.22 -0.47 -50.01
N ALA A 233 -36.32 0.53 -49.79
CA ALA A 233 -36.17 1.63 -50.73
C ALA A 233 -35.70 1.18 -52.13
N GLN A 234 -34.82 0.17 -52.19
CA GLN A 234 -34.31 -0.37 -53.45
C GLN A 234 -35.37 -1.16 -54.26
N GLN A 235 -36.32 -1.79 -53.56
CA GLN A 235 -37.40 -2.56 -54.16
C GLN A 235 -38.63 -1.71 -54.54
N SER A 236 -38.77 -0.53 -53.93
CA SER A 236 -39.92 0.37 -54.16
C SER A 236 -39.74 1.18 -55.45
N ARG A 237 -40.86 1.40 -56.12
CA ARG A 237 -40.98 2.35 -57.26
C ARG A 237 -41.70 3.64 -56.85
N GLU A 238 -42.25 3.72 -55.67
CA GLU A 238 -42.95 4.86 -55.15
C GLU A 238 -41.99 5.87 -54.50
N ILE A 239 -41.93 7.09 -55.02
CA ILE A 239 -41.04 8.12 -54.55
C ILE A 239 -41.27 8.46 -53.07
N GLU A 240 -42.52 8.50 -52.62
CA GLU A 240 -42.87 8.80 -51.22
C GLU A 240 -42.39 7.69 -50.26
N GLN A 241 -42.46 6.45 -50.66
CA GLN A 241 -41.94 5.32 -49.87
C GLN A 241 -40.41 5.35 -49.77
N ILE A 242 -39.75 5.67 -50.90
CA ILE A 242 -38.27 5.87 -50.89
C ILE A 242 -37.87 7.01 -49.98
N LYS A 243 -38.55 8.16 -50.03
CA LYS A 243 -38.29 9.28 -49.14
C LYS A 243 -38.48 8.93 -47.67
N SER A 244 -39.55 8.20 -47.36
CA SER A 244 -39.84 7.73 -46.00
C SER A 244 -38.74 6.81 -45.48
N SER A 245 -38.31 5.81 -46.27
CA SER A 245 -37.21 4.92 -45.89
C SER A 245 -35.88 5.64 -45.71
N LEU A 246 -35.56 6.62 -46.56
CA LEU A 246 -34.37 7.47 -46.40
C LEU A 246 -34.44 8.35 -45.13
N ALA A 247 -35.61 8.84 -44.77
CA ALA A 247 -35.83 9.57 -43.54
C ALA A 247 -35.62 8.71 -42.31
N ASN A 248 -36.08 7.42 -42.35
CA ASN A 248 -35.85 6.46 -41.28
C ASN A 248 -34.38 6.12 -41.14
N VAL A 249 -33.66 5.85 -42.28
CA VAL A 249 -32.21 5.63 -42.27
C VAL A 249 -31.46 6.80 -41.68
N LYS A 250 -31.85 8.04 -42.03
CA LYS A 250 -31.25 9.26 -41.48
C LYS A 250 -31.47 9.36 -39.96
N SER A 251 -32.67 9.02 -39.50
CA SER A 251 -33.00 9.00 -38.06
C SER A 251 -32.19 7.97 -37.29
N ASP A 252 -32.08 6.74 -37.83
CA ASP A 252 -31.27 5.69 -37.19
C ASP A 252 -29.78 6.02 -37.18
N ALA A 253 -29.26 6.64 -38.24
CA ALA A 253 -27.87 7.12 -38.29
C ALA A 253 -27.62 8.22 -37.22
N ALA A 254 -28.56 9.14 -37.01
CA ALA A 254 -28.51 10.14 -35.97
C ALA A 254 -28.51 9.49 -34.57
N ALA A 255 -29.37 8.48 -34.35
CA ALA A 255 -29.41 7.75 -33.07
C ALA A 255 -28.08 7.03 -32.76
N ILE A 256 -27.43 6.42 -33.76
CA ILE A 256 -26.10 5.82 -33.56
C ILE A 256 -25.07 6.89 -33.17
N ASN A 257 -25.11 8.06 -33.80
CA ASN A 257 -24.19 9.16 -33.50
C ASN A 257 -24.37 9.70 -32.07
N ASP A 258 -25.63 9.81 -31.61
CA ASP A 258 -25.97 10.20 -30.25
C ASP A 258 -25.47 9.14 -29.23
N LEU A 259 -25.62 7.85 -29.53
CA LEU A 259 -25.08 6.76 -28.70
C LEU A 259 -23.56 6.84 -28.56
N VAL A 260 -22.86 7.04 -29.67
CA VAL A 260 -21.37 7.19 -29.68
C VAL A 260 -20.97 8.39 -28.83
N SER A 261 -21.64 9.53 -29.00
CA SER A 261 -21.37 10.78 -28.25
C SER A 261 -21.64 10.59 -26.74
N ALA A 262 -22.75 9.95 -26.37
CA ALA A 262 -23.07 9.64 -24.97
C ALA A 262 -22.07 8.67 -24.36
N THR A 263 -21.65 7.63 -25.10
CA THR A 263 -20.64 6.66 -24.67
C THR A 263 -19.28 7.31 -24.44
N MET A 264 -18.86 8.20 -25.34
CA MET A 264 -17.63 8.96 -25.20
C MET A 264 -17.67 9.90 -23.97
N SER A 265 -18.77 10.60 -23.78
CA SER A 265 -18.96 11.47 -22.61
C SER A 265 -18.91 10.69 -21.31
N TYR A 266 -19.57 9.53 -21.26
CA TYR A 266 -19.51 8.65 -20.10
C TYR A 266 -18.10 8.13 -19.85
N ALA A 267 -17.38 7.68 -20.89
CA ALA A 267 -16.01 7.18 -20.77
C ALA A 267 -15.01 8.25 -20.27
N ILE A 268 -15.22 9.51 -20.64
CA ILE A 268 -14.41 10.62 -20.12
C ILE A 268 -14.66 10.82 -18.62
N LEU A 269 -15.92 10.75 -18.18
CA LEU A 269 -16.32 10.92 -16.78
C LEU A 269 -15.88 9.73 -15.89
N GLU A 270 -15.64 8.55 -16.44
CA GLU A 270 -15.13 7.38 -15.72
C GLU A 270 -13.62 7.45 -15.42
N ARG A 271 -12.88 8.38 -16.00
CA ARG A 271 -11.42 8.48 -15.77
C ARG A 271 -11.13 8.92 -14.34
N ALA A 272 -10.27 8.21 -13.65
CA ALA A 272 -9.95 8.41 -12.23
C ALA A 272 -9.31 9.79 -11.87
N ASN A 273 -8.78 10.51 -12.85
CA ASN A 273 -8.02 11.75 -12.65
C ASN A 273 -8.55 12.92 -13.50
N MET A 274 -9.87 13.01 -13.67
CA MET A 274 -10.48 14.16 -14.33
C MET A 274 -10.29 15.43 -13.50
N LYS A 275 -9.79 16.50 -14.09
CA LYS A 275 -9.73 17.82 -13.46
C LYS A 275 -10.94 18.62 -13.91
N LEU A 276 -11.73 19.11 -12.95
CA LEU A 276 -12.83 20.03 -13.23
C LEU A 276 -12.28 21.38 -13.70
N ASN A 277 -12.86 21.93 -14.76
CA ASN A 277 -12.62 23.30 -15.19
C ASN A 277 -13.63 24.23 -14.51
N VAL A 278 -13.37 24.56 -13.26
CA VAL A 278 -14.30 25.26 -12.39
C VAL A 278 -14.24 26.75 -12.64
N GLY A 279 -15.38 27.35 -12.95
CA GLY A 279 -15.60 28.80 -13.09
C GLY A 279 -16.83 29.26 -12.34
N THR A 280 -17.01 30.60 -12.23
CA THR A 280 -18.25 31.22 -11.68
C THR A 280 -19.19 31.53 -12.82
N HIS A 281 -20.43 31.08 -12.72
CA HIS A 281 -21.42 31.15 -13.79
C HIS A 281 -22.80 31.63 -13.26
N ASP A 282 -23.49 32.38 -14.10
CA ASP A 282 -24.86 32.86 -13.80
C ASP A 282 -25.90 31.82 -14.24
N PHE A 283 -26.47 31.13 -13.27
CA PHE A 283 -27.53 30.14 -13.49
C PHE A 283 -28.92 30.79 -13.69
N THR A 284 -29.08 32.08 -13.33
CA THR A 284 -30.33 32.80 -13.58
C THR A 284 -30.55 33.02 -15.07
N ALA A 285 -29.51 33.21 -15.84
CA ALA A 285 -29.52 33.30 -17.30
C ALA A 285 -29.39 31.94 -17.98
N LEU A 286 -28.53 31.07 -17.45
CA LEU A 286 -28.16 29.77 -18.06
C LEU A 286 -29.33 28.80 -18.10
N VAL A 287 -30.03 28.62 -16.99
CA VAL A 287 -31.11 27.62 -16.90
C VAL A 287 -32.25 27.91 -17.89
N PRO A 288 -32.79 29.13 -17.95
CA PRO A 288 -33.85 29.47 -18.94
C PRO A 288 -33.37 29.33 -20.38
N ALA A 289 -32.11 29.72 -20.69
CA ALA A 289 -31.57 29.62 -22.04
C ALA A 289 -31.47 28.14 -22.53
N ILE A 290 -31.02 27.23 -21.66
CA ILE A 290 -30.97 25.80 -21.98
C ILE A 290 -32.37 25.19 -22.10
N VAL A 291 -33.30 25.53 -21.20
CA VAL A 291 -34.69 25.07 -21.26
C VAL A 291 -35.34 25.49 -22.57
N GLU A 292 -35.16 26.73 -23.00
CA GLU A 292 -35.69 27.25 -24.25
C GLU A 292 -35.06 26.56 -25.47
N SER A 293 -33.76 26.25 -25.41
CA SER A 293 -33.07 25.49 -26.46
C SER A 293 -33.63 24.07 -26.61
N VAL A 294 -33.90 23.40 -25.49
CA VAL A 294 -34.44 22.03 -25.47
C VAL A 294 -35.91 22.04 -25.92
N ARG A 295 -36.70 23.00 -25.44
CA ARG A 295 -38.11 23.16 -25.81
C ARG A 295 -38.33 23.18 -27.32
N ARG A 296 -37.47 23.88 -28.06
CA ARG A 296 -37.56 23.99 -29.55
C ARG A 296 -37.38 22.65 -30.27
N ASN A 297 -36.75 21.69 -29.63
CA ASN A 297 -36.47 20.36 -30.22
C ASN A 297 -37.55 19.30 -29.91
N PHE A 298 -38.56 19.67 -29.10
CA PHE A 298 -39.61 18.73 -28.69
C PHE A 298 -40.99 19.11 -29.32
N ARG A 299 -41.95 18.22 -29.09
CA ARG A 299 -43.30 18.33 -29.67
C ARG A 299 -43.97 19.64 -29.27
N PRO A 300 -44.74 20.23 -30.16
CA PRO A 300 -45.65 21.35 -29.82
C PRO A 300 -46.64 20.91 -28.74
N GLY A 301 -46.85 21.75 -27.71
CA GLY A 301 -47.77 21.46 -26.61
C GLY A 301 -47.14 20.92 -25.32
N LEU A 302 -45.80 20.70 -25.28
CA LEU A 302 -45.11 20.43 -24.05
C LEU A 302 -44.76 21.78 -23.36
N GLU A 303 -45.38 22.02 -22.21
CA GLU A 303 -45.10 23.21 -21.39
C GLU A 303 -43.81 22.99 -20.57
N MET A 304 -42.87 23.92 -20.69
CA MET A 304 -41.65 23.92 -19.89
C MET A 304 -41.54 25.23 -19.12
N SER A 305 -41.55 25.14 -17.79
CA SER A 305 -41.42 26.29 -16.89
C SER A 305 -40.11 26.26 -16.12
N THR A 306 -39.62 27.46 -15.79
CA THR A 306 -38.36 27.61 -15.04
C THR A 306 -38.58 28.46 -13.79
N GLN A 307 -37.96 28.03 -12.68
CA GLN A 307 -37.96 28.76 -11.42
C GLN A 307 -36.56 28.78 -10.84
N VAL A 308 -35.87 29.91 -10.95
CA VAL A 308 -34.50 30.08 -10.43
C VAL A 308 -34.54 31.04 -9.26
N SER A 309 -34.02 30.66 -8.11
CA SER A 309 -34.02 31.48 -6.90
C SER A 309 -32.99 32.61 -6.97
N ALA A 310 -33.23 33.69 -6.22
CA ALA A 310 -32.24 34.75 -6.04
C ALA A 310 -30.96 34.21 -5.41
N GLY A 311 -29.78 34.74 -5.81
CA GLY A 311 -28.47 34.28 -5.36
C GLY A 311 -27.86 33.14 -6.21
N SER A 312 -28.49 32.85 -7.38
CA SER A 312 -28.00 31.86 -8.34
C SER A 312 -27.14 32.48 -9.47
N ASP A 313 -26.75 33.73 -9.32
CA ASP A 313 -25.96 34.53 -10.28
C ASP A 313 -24.44 34.24 -10.21
N ALA A 314 -23.98 33.56 -9.15
CA ALA A 314 -22.58 33.29 -8.92
C ALA A 314 -22.32 31.83 -8.48
N VAL A 315 -22.75 30.86 -9.30
CA VAL A 315 -22.56 29.43 -9.03
C VAL A 315 -21.20 28.97 -9.52
N VAL A 316 -20.41 28.36 -8.63
CA VAL A 316 -19.09 27.86 -8.95
C VAL A 316 -19.16 26.38 -9.35
N CYS A 317 -18.87 26.08 -10.62
CA CYS A 317 -18.93 24.72 -11.16
C CYS A 317 -18.16 24.61 -12.50
N ASP A 318 -18.02 23.39 -13.02
CA ASP A 318 -17.65 23.16 -14.41
C ASP A 318 -18.89 23.34 -15.30
N LEU A 319 -18.91 24.43 -16.06
CA LEU A 319 -20.05 24.83 -16.88
C LEU A 319 -20.45 23.72 -17.86
N HIS A 320 -19.49 23.15 -18.57
CA HIS A 320 -19.77 22.16 -19.61
C HIS A 320 -20.46 20.90 -19.04
N LEU A 321 -19.99 20.47 -17.86
CA LEU A 321 -20.61 19.34 -17.17
C LEU A 321 -22.01 19.68 -16.66
N MET A 322 -22.21 20.87 -16.10
CA MET A 322 -23.53 21.24 -15.57
C MET A 322 -24.55 21.51 -16.70
N GLU A 323 -24.12 22.05 -17.84
CA GLU A 323 -24.96 22.08 -19.05
C GLU A 323 -25.36 20.67 -19.50
N THR A 324 -24.40 19.72 -19.48
CA THR A 324 -24.65 18.31 -19.84
C THR A 324 -25.64 17.69 -18.84
N VAL A 325 -25.51 17.97 -17.54
CA VAL A 325 -26.44 17.51 -16.50
C VAL A 325 -27.84 18.03 -16.79
N LEU A 326 -27.98 19.35 -16.96
CA LEU A 326 -29.30 19.97 -17.19
C LEU A 326 -29.95 19.45 -18.48
N LYS A 327 -29.21 19.36 -19.58
CA LYS A 327 -29.71 18.81 -20.87
C LYS A 327 -30.19 17.37 -20.70
N ASN A 328 -29.42 16.49 -20.04
CA ASN A 328 -29.83 15.09 -19.83
C ASN A 328 -31.07 14.97 -18.97
N LEU A 329 -31.18 15.75 -17.88
CA LEU A 329 -32.38 15.79 -17.04
C LEU A 329 -33.60 16.28 -17.84
N LEU A 330 -33.44 17.35 -18.64
CA LEU A 330 -34.50 17.90 -19.49
C LEU A 330 -34.94 16.94 -20.58
N TYR A 331 -33.99 16.31 -21.29
CA TYR A 331 -34.30 15.32 -22.32
C TYR A 331 -35.06 14.12 -21.73
N ASN A 332 -34.66 13.68 -20.53
CA ASN A 332 -35.37 12.61 -19.84
C ASN A 332 -36.79 13.02 -19.48
N ALA A 333 -36.97 14.17 -18.82
CA ALA A 333 -38.28 14.68 -18.46
C ALA A 333 -39.18 14.92 -19.69
N ALA A 334 -38.68 15.61 -20.72
CA ALA A 334 -39.43 15.90 -21.94
C ALA A 334 -39.88 14.67 -22.72
N ARG A 335 -39.11 13.57 -22.63
CA ARG A 335 -39.41 12.28 -23.25
C ARG A 335 -40.59 11.58 -22.54
N HIS A 336 -40.64 11.64 -21.22
CA HIS A 336 -41.57 10.90 -20.39
C HIS A 336 -42.78 11.74 -19.95
N ALA A 337 -42.68 13.08 -19.95
CA ALA A 337 -43.79 13.97 -19.61
C ALA A 337 -45.00 13.78 -20.53
N ARG A 338 -46.17 13.97 -19.97
CA ARG A 338 -47.43 14.07 -20.72
C ARG A 338 -47.61 15.44 -21.31
N SER A 339 -47.48 16.48 -20.50
CA SER A 339 -47.79 17.88 -20.88
C SER A 339 -46.90 18.91 -20.19
N GLU A 340 -46.35 18.66 -19.00
CA GLU A 340 -45.62 19.66 -18.20
C GLU A 340 -44.24 19.16 -17.69
N VAL A 341 -43.25 20.04 -17.83
CA VAL A 341 -41.91 19.88 -17.22
C VAL A 341 -41.59 21.17 -16.46
N ARG A 342 -41.18 21.05 -15.21
CA ARG A 342 -40.77 22.19 -14.38
C ARG A 342 -39.30 22.02 -13.95
N VAL A 343 -38.52 23.07 -14.17
CA VAL A 343 -37.10 23.14 -13.75
C VAL A 343 -36.99 24.14 -12.63
N SER A 344 -36.41 23.73 -11.51
CA SER A 344 -36.09 24.63 -10.40
C SER A 344 -34.60 24.57 -10.09
N PHE A 345 -34.02 25.73 -9.80
CA PHE A 345 -32.68 25.85 -9.29
C PHE A 345 -32.66 26.75 -8.06
N ASP A 346 -32.06 26.24 -6.98
CA ASP A 346 -31.89 27.03 -5.75
C ASP A 346 -30.50 26.77 -5.11
N VAL A 347 -30.06 27.75 -4.31
CA VAL A 347 -28.86 27.68 -3.49
C VAL A 347 -29.29 27.88 -2.04
N ARG A 348 -29.21 26.81 -1.22
CA ARG A 348 -29.57 26.84 0.19
C ARG A 348 -28.55 26.11 1.04
N ASP A 349 -28.21 26.69 2.18
CA ASP A 349 -27.29 26.07 3.16
C ASP A 349 -25.95 25.63 2.57
N GLY A 350 -25.42 26.37 1.59
CA GLY A 350 -24.18 26.04 0.91
C GLY A 350 -24.29 24.86 -0.07
N VAL A 351 -25.50 24.51 -0.49
CA VAL A 351 -25.78 23.45 -1.46
C VAL A 351 -26.56 24.02 -2.65
N ASN A 352 -26.03 23.76 -3.85
CA ASN A 352 -26.74 24.02 -5.10
C ASN A 352 -27.68 22.85 -5.37
N ARG A 353 -28.91 23.13 -5.81
CA ARG A 353 -29.91 22.10 -6.14
C ARG A 353 -30.55 22.42 -7.48
N LEU A 354 -30.41 21.50 -8.41
CA LEU A 354 -31.07 21.49 -9.70
C LEU A 354 -32.15 20.40 -9.68
N ILE A 355 -33.40 20.78 -9.85
CA ILE A 355 -34.53 19.87 -9.78
C ILE A 355 -35.28 19.96 -11.10
N VAL A 356 -35.63 18.81 -11.66
CA VAL A 356 -36.48 18.68 -12.84
C VAL A 356 -37.64 17.76 -12.48
N ASP A 357 -38.84 18.31 -12.59
CA ASP A 357 -40.13 17.66 -12.35
C ASP A 357 -40.83 17.40 -13.67
N ASP A 358 -41.43 16.23 -13.84
CA ASP A 358 -42.33 15.90 -14.93
C ASP A 358 -43.69 15.40 -14.44
N ASP A 359 -44.69 15.37 -15.34
CA ASP A 359 -46.02 14.81 -15.14
C ASP A 359 -46.17 13.41 -15.79
N GLY A 360 -45.08 12.70 -15.99
CA GLY A 360 -45.03 11.40 -16.64
C GLY A 360 -45.55 10.24 -15.77
N PRO A 361 -45.14 9.01 -16.06
CA PRO A 361 -45.55 7.81 -15.30
C PRO A 361 -44.83 7.70 -13.95
N GLY A 362 -43.78 8.53 -13.68
CA GLY A 362 -42.94 8.44 -12.49
C GLY A 362 -41.93 7.29 -12.53
N ILE A 363 -41.20 7.16 -11.43
CA ILE A 363 -40.18 6.10 -11.24
C ILE A 363 -40.57 5.28 -10.02
N PRO A 364 -40.82 3.95 -10.19
CA PRO A 364 -41.11 3.04 -9.06
C PRO A 364 -40.02 3.11 -7.99
N GLU A 365 -40.40 3.05 -6.71
CA GLU A 365 -39.48 3.22 -5.59
C GLU A 365 -38.28 2.25 -5.64
N LYS A 366 -38.52 1.00 -6.02
CA LYS A 366 -37.49 -0.05 -6.18
C LYS A 366 -36.45 0.27 -7.25
N ASP A 367 -36.77 1.14 -8.21
CA ASP A 367 -35.93 1.46 -9.36
C ASP A 367 -35.27 2.83 -9.26
N ARG A 368 -35.62 3.66 -8.24
CA ARG A 368 -35.14 5.03 -8.07
C ARG A 368 -33.61 5.17 -7.94
N GLN A 369 -32.93 4.14 -7.46
CA GLN A 369 -31.45 4.11 -7.43
C GLN A 369 -30.88 3.55 -8.74
N ARG A 370 -31.54 2.55 -9.30
CA ARG A 370 -31.08 1.85 -10.50
C ARG A 370 -31.13 2.69 -11.76
N VAL A 371 -32.06 3.65 -11.88
CA VAL A 371 -32.16 4.53 -13.05
C VAL A 371 -30.93 5.38 -13.34
N PHE A 372 -30.02 5.51 -12.35
CA PHE A 372 -28.74 6.20 -12.49
C PHE A 372 -27.58 5.22 -12.87
N GLU A 373 -27.86 3.95 -13.02
CA GLU A 373 -26.88 2.98 -13.55
C GLU A 373 -26.82 3.06 -15.08
N SER A 374 -25.66 2.77 -15.65
CA SER A 374 -25.47 2.81 -17.10
C SER A 374 -26.30 1.74 -17.81
N PHE A 375 -26.92 2.11 -18.93
CA PHE A 375 -27.75 1.24 -19.80
C PHE A 375 -29.02 0.68 -19.13
N VAL A 376 -29.45 1.23 -17.99
CA VAL A 376 -30.70 0.85 -17.36
C VAL A 376 -31.87 1.57 -18.05
N GLN A 377 -32.86 0.80 -18.48
CA GLN A 377 -34.13 1.24 -19.03
C GLN A 377 -35.25 0.52 -18.29
N LEU A 378 -36.29 1.26 -17.84
CA LEU A 378 -37.41 0.69 -17.07
C LEU A 378 -38.44 0.00 -17.97
N ASP A 379 -38.59 0.43 -19.20
CA ASP A 379 -39.51 -0.14 -20.19
C ASP A 379 -38.80 -0.37 -21.53
N PRO A 380 -38.30 -1.60 -21.78
CA PRO A 380 -37.68 -1.95 -23.06
C PRO A 380 -38.68 -1.99 -24.24
N SER A 381 -39.98 -2.09 -23.96
CA SER A 381 -41.02 -2.20 -25.03
C SER A 381 -41.32 -0.84 -25.67
N ALA A 382 -40.96 0.28 -25.04
CA ALA A 382 -41.05 1.62 -25.61
C ALA A 382 -39.89 1.97 -26.59
N ALA A 383 -39.31 0.98 -27.24
CA ALA A 383 -38.06 1.00 -28.04
C ALA A 383 -38.03 2.05 -29.19
N THR A 384 -39.16 2.64 -29.57
CA THR A 384 -39.22 3.67 -30.60
C THR A 384 -38.97 5.10 -30.10
N LYS A 385 -38.90 5.31 -28.76
CA LYS A 385 -38.64 6.64 -28.14
C LYS A 385 -37.58 6.58 -27.03
N SER A 386 -36.91 5.47 -26.85
CA SER A 386 -36.06 5.21 -25.71
C SER A 386 -34.64 5.76 -25.95
N GLY A 387 -34.08 6.46 -24.94
CA GLY A 387 -32.65 6.76 -24.91
C GLY A 387 -31.84 5.57 -24.46
N PHE A 388 -30.56 5.57 -24.69
CA PHE A 388 -29.64 4.45 -24.46
C PHE A 388 -29.36 4.13 -22.96
N GLY A 389 -30.09 4.73 -22.02
CA GLY A 389 -29.88 4.52 -20.58
C GLY A 389 -28.57 5.10 -20.05
N LEU A 390 -27.89 5.97 -20.81
CA LEU A 390 -26.64 6.64 -20.39
C LEU A 390 -26.86 8.02 -19.80
N GLY A 391 -27.94 8.71 -20.12
CA GLY A 391 -28.16 10.11 -19.73
C GLY A 391 -28.13 10.33 -18.22
N LEU A 392 -28.86 9.54 -17.44
CA LEU A 392 -28.90 9.65 -15.99
C LEU A 392 -27.59 9.15 -15.33
N ALA A 393 -26.89 8.20 -15.92
CA ALA A 393 -25.57 7.78 -15.47
C ALA A 393 -24.52 8.90 -15.65
N ILE A 394 -24.59 9.63 -16.77
CA ILE A 394 -23.77 10.83 -17.00
C ILE A 394 -24.10 11.91 -15.96
N VAL A 395 -25.37 12.14 -15.65
CA VAL A 395 -25.80 13.09 -14.61
C VAL A 395 -25.19 12.72 -13.26
N ARG A 396 -25.35 11.46 -12.85
CA ARG A 396 -24.79 10.97 -11.60
C ARG A 396 -23.27 11.21 -11.54
N ARG A 397 -22.55 10.84 -12.57
CA ARG A 397 -21.10 10.95 -12.62
C ARG A 397 -20.60 12.40 -12.59
N ALA A 398 -21.23 13.27 -13.37
CA ALA A 398 -20.90 14.69 -13.39
C ALA A 398 -21.15 15.37 -12.03
N VAL A 399 -22.23 15.02 -11.35
CA VAL A 399 -22.57 15.53 -10.02
C VAL A 399 -21.63 14.96 -8.95
N GLU A 400 -21.27 13.68 -9.02
CA GLU A 400 -20.27 13.05 -8.13
C GLU A 400 -18.90 13.75 -8.25
N TRP A 401 -18.47 14.15 -9.45
CA TRP A 401 -17.25 14.93 -9.64
C TRP A 401 -17.29 16.31 -8.96
N HIS A 402 -18.48 16.89 -8.78
CA HIS A 402 -18.68 18.12 -8.01
C HIS A 402 -18.87 17.86 -6.50
N GLY A 403 -18.66 16.61 -6.04
CA GLY A 403 -18.84 16.22 -4.63
C GLY A 403 -20.29 16.13 -4.21
N GLY A 404 -21.21 16.01 -5.17
CA GLY A 404 -22.65 16.00 -4.99
C GLY A 404 -23.28 14.61 -5.08
N GLU A 405 -24.61 14.60 -5.05
CA GLU A 405 -25.43 13.39 -5.18
C GLU A 405 -26.65 13.65 -6.06
N VAL A 406 -27.19 12.57 -6.65
CA VAL A 406 -28.43 12.58 -7.43
C VAL A 406 -29.49 11.72 -6.77
N ARG A 407 -30.73 12.16 -6.83
CA ARG A 407 -31.90 11.45 -6.28
C ARG A 407 -33.08 11.49 -7.22
N ALA A 408 -33.83 10.39 -7.26
CA ALA A 408 -35.12 10.31 -7.93
C ALA A 408 -36.22 10.14 -6.86
N THR A 409 -37.27 10.96 -6.96
CA THR A 409 -38.42 10.93 -6.06
C THR A 409 -39.71 11.14 -6.86
N GLU A 410 -40.84 11.19 -6.20
CA GLU A 410 -42.12 11.53 -6.81
C GLU A 410 -42.22 13.05 -7.05
N SER A 411 -42.71 13.42 -8.22
CA SER A 411 -42.91 14.79 -8.62
C SER A 411 -44.23 15.34 -8.05
N PRO A 412 -44.30 16.62 -7.64
CA PRO A 412 -45.54 17.28 -7.33
C PRO A 412 -46.52 17.36 -8.52
N LEU A 413 -46.04 17.14 -9.74
CA LEU A 413 -46.81 17.05 -10.97
C LEU A 413 -47.41 15.67 -11.22
N GLY A 414 -47.10 14.69 -10.34
CA GLY A 414 -47.58 13.31 -10.44
C GLY A 414 -46.66 12.34 -11.22
N GLY A 415 -45.54 12.80 -11.73
CA GLY A 415 -44.54 12.02 -12.42
C GLY A 415 -43.24 11.81 -11.64
N ALA A 416 -42.08 11.95 -12.29
CA ALA A 416 -40.78 11.84 -11.67
C ALA A 416 -40.17 13.19 -11.30
N ARG A 417 -39.53 13.25 -10.14
CA ARG A 417 -38.64 14.32 -9.73
C ARG A 417 -37.23 13.82 -9.74
N LEU A 418 -36.36 14.42 -10.54
CA LEU A 418 -34.94 14.20 -10.57
C LEU A 418 -34.23 15.40 -9.93
N CYS A 419 -33.43 15.15 -8.89
CA CYS A 419 -32.72 16.18 -8.14
C CYS A 419 -31.20 15.90 -8.23
N ALA A 420 -30.43 16.86 -8.70
CA ALA A 420 -29.00 16.92 -8.64
C ALA A 420 -28.57 17.96 -7.61
N SER A 421 -27.78 17.58 -6.62
CA SER A 421 -27.34 18.50 -5.57
C SER A 421 -25.83 18.40 -5.39
N TRP A 422 -25.16 19.55 -5.26
CA TRP A 422 -23.72 19.60 -5.04
C TRP A 422 -23.35 20.78 -4.13
N PRO A 423 -22.26 20.67 -3.33
CA PRO A 423 -21.83 21.73 -2.45
C PRO A 423 -21.40 22.98 -3.22
N THR A 424 -21.65 24.16 -2.66
CA THR A 424 -21.13 25.40 -3.19
C THR A 424 -19.61 25.40 -3.07
N MET A 425 -18.92 25.30 -4.18
CA MET A 425 -17.45 25.37 -4.21
C MET A 425 -17.03 26.84 -4.00
N ARG A 426 -15.96 27.05 -3.24
CA ARG A 426 -15.28 28.35 -3.24
C ARG A 426 -14.41 28.41 -4.49
N ALA A 427 -14.54 29.48 -5.28
CA ALA A 427 -13.58 29.74 -6.35
C ALA A 427 -12.19 29.76 -5.72
N SER A 428 -11.37 28.74 -5.99
CA SER A 428 -9.98 28.79 -5.61
C SER A 428 -9.36 29.94 -6.38
N ALA A 429 -8.93 30.99 -5.66
CA ALA A 429 -8.13 32.03 -6.27
C ALA A 429 -6.97 31.35 -7.00
N SER A 430 -7.01 31.42 -8.32
CA SER A 430 -5.91 31.01 -9.19
C SER A 430 -4.67 31.76 -8.71
N ARG A 431 -3.77 31.05 -8.01
CA ARG A 431 -2.40 31.57 -7.87
C ARG A 431 -1.76 31.49 -9.24
N ALA A 432 -1.62 32.68 -9.84
CA ALA A 432 -0.81 32.95 -11.02
C ALA A 432 0.65 32.50 -10.82
#